data_3ed29c522453d34e1ce4d5284e19531b
#
_entry.id   3ed29c522453d34e1ce4d5284e19531b
#
_cell.length_a   1.000
_cell.length_b   1.000
_cell.length_c   1.000
_cell.angle_alpha   90.00
_cell.angle_beta   90.00
_cell.angle_gamma   90.00
#
_symmetry.space_group_name_H-M   'P 1'
#
loop_
_entity.id
_entity.type
_entity.pdbx_description
1 polymer ?
#
loop_
_entity_poly.entity_id
_entity_poly.type
_entity_poly.pdbx_seq_one_letter_code
_entity_poly.pdbx_strand_id
1 'polypeptide(L)'
;MEDKPLDIALSLFDIAGPIFVSLKEEVNPASEKARSHPEVKELSFTQLRILLAIEYGKDQVGKLARSAHVAQPAMSKIVDHLISLDFARRDSHPTDRRRIKLSLTPNGAAITGRVRLKAAERYVDAIKNLSTSDRQKLLDGIAVIFDVIEKTRKENI
;
A
#
# COMPACT_ATOMS: atom_id res chain seq x y z
N MET A 1 -4.18 -18.60 -27.56
CA MET A 1 -4.98 -17.66 -26.74
C MET A 1 -4.42 -16.28 -27.07
N GLU A 2 -5.12 -15.46 -27.84
CA GLU A 2 -4.67 -14.09 -28.10
C GLU A 2 -4.74 -13.32 -26.78
N ASP A 3 -3.57 -12.95 -26.25
CA ASP A 3 -3.44 -12.19 -25.01
C ASP A 3 -3.94 -10.76 -25.25
N LYS A 4 -5.26 -10.56 -25.13
CA LYS A 4 -5.84 -9.23 -25.23
C LYS A 4 -5.41 -8.40 -24.02
N PRO A 5 -5.01 -7.13 -24.23
CA PRO A 5 -4.57 -6.27 -23.11
C PRO A 5 -5.59 -6.20 -21.96
N LEU A 6 -6.89 -6.27 -22.26
CA LEU A 6 -7.94 -6.29 -21.25
C LEU A 6 -7.90 -7.55 -20.37
N ASP A 7 -7.67 -8.73 -20.97
CA ASP A 7 -7.63 -10.00 -20.23
C ASP A 7 -6.43 -10.03 -19.26
N ILE A 8 -5.29 -9.50 -19.71
CA ILE A 8 -4.10 -9.34 -18.86
C ILE A 8 -4.40 -8.37 -17.71
N ALA A 9 -5.04 -7.21 -17.98
CA ALA A 9 -5.41 -6.24 -16.95
C ALA A 9 -6.39 -6.84 -15.93
N LEU A 10 -7.38 -7.61 -16.35
CA LEU A 10 -8.31 -8.32 -15.45
C LEU A 10 -7.56 -9.32 -14.57
N SER A 11 -6.62 -10.08 -15.12
CA SER A 11 -5.79 -11.03 -14.33
C SER A 11 -4.96 -10.33 -13.25
N LEU A 12 -4.51 -9.07 -13.48
CA LEU A 12 -3.84 -8.30 -12.43
C LEU A 12 -4.76 -8.00 -11.24
N PHE A 13 -6.04 -7.71 -11.48
CA PHE A 13 -7.02 -7.51 -10.41
C PHE A 13 -7.31 -8.80 -9.65
N ASP A 14 -7.38 -9.92 -10.35
CA ASP A 14 -7.61 -11.24 -9.74
C ASP A 14 -6.45 -11.64 -8.81
N ILE A 15 -5.20 -11.30 -9.18
CA ILE A 15 -4.02 -11.51 -8.33
C ILE A 15 -3.99 -10.51 -7.16
N ALA A 16 -4.35 -9.25 -7.40
CA ALA A 16 -4.30 -8.20 -6.38
C ALA A 16 -5.34 -8.41 -5.26
N GLY A 17 -6.51 -8.97 -5.59
CA GLY A 17 -7.60 -9.20 -4.66
C GLY A 17 -7.19 -10.02 -3.41
N PRO A 18 -6.65 -11.22 -3.55
CA PRO A 18 -6.18 -12.05 -2.43
C PRO A 18 -5.09 -11.35 -1.59
N ILE A 19 -4.17 -10.63 -2.23
CA ILE A 19 -3.12 -9.84 -1.52
C ILE A 19 -3.79 -8.76 -0.66
N PHE A 20 -4.80 -8.09 -1.19
CA PHE A 20 -5.54 -7.03 -0.49
C PHE A 20 -6.34 -7.58 0.70
N VAL A 21 -6.97 -8.75 0.54
CA VAL A 21 -7.65 -9.46 1.62
C VAL A 21 -6.66 -9.86 2.71
N SER A 22 -5.48 -10.36 2.35
CA SER A 22 -4.42 -10.69 3.30
C SER A 22 -3.99 -9.48 4.13
N LEU A 23 -3.76 -8.32 3.49
CA LEU A 23 -3.43 -7.08 4.20
C LEU A 23 -4.55 -6.63 5.14
N LYS A 24 -5.81 -6.80 4.74
CA LYS A 24 -6.96 -6.45 5.58
C LYS A 24 -7.05 -7.32 6.84
N GLU A 25 -6.74 -8.59 6.72
CA GLU A 25 -6.75 -9.51 7.86
C GLU A 25 -5.66 -9.19 8.89
N GLU A 26 -4.49 -8.71 8.47
CA GLU A 26 -3.39 -8.33 9.38
C GLU A 26 -3.75 -7.15 10.30
N VAL A 27 -4.62 -6.25 9.85
CA VAL A 27 -5.05 -5.07 10.62
C VAL A 27 -6.48 -5.20 11.18
N ASN A 28 -7.16 -6.33 10.98
CA ASN A 28 -8.52 -6.52 11.50
C ASN A 28 -8.45 -6.73 13.01
N PRO A 29 -9.03 -5.83 13.86
CA PRO A 29 -8.99 -5.97 15.32
C PRO A 29 -9.62 -7.27 15.84
N ALA A 30 -10.53 -7.86 15.08
CA ALA A 30 -11.17 -9.14 15.41
C ALA A 30 -10.29 -10.35 15.09
N SER A 31 -9.24 -10.20 14.28
CA SER A 31 -8.35 -11.29 13.92
C SER A 31 -7.38 -11.61 15.04
N GLU A 32 -7.10 -12.91 15.24
CA GLU A 32 -6.11 -13.37 16.20
C GLU A 32 -4.70 -12.85 15.87
N LYS A 33 -4.42 -12.62 14.59
CA LYS A 33 -3.15 -12.08 14.07
C LYS A 33 -2.92 -10.61 14.47
N ALA A 34 -3.95 -9.78 14.44
CA ALA A 34 -3.83 -8.38 14.89
C ALA A 34 -3.61 -8.29 16.40
N ARG A 35 -4.01 -9.31 17.19
CA ARG A 35 -3.82 -9.33 18.64
C ARG A 35 -2.36 -9.51 19.06
N SER A 36 -1.52 -10.10 18.22
CA SER A 36 -0.10 -10.30 18.47
C SER A 36 0.77 -9.06 18.25
N HIS A 37 0.22 -7.98 17.71
CA HIS A 37 0.93 -6.74 17.41
C HIS A 37 0.16 -5.52 17.94
N PRO A 38 0.44 -5.07 19.19
CA PRO A 38 -0.30 -3.97 19.83
C PRO A 38 -0.33 -2.68 19.02
N GLU A 39 0.77 -2.36 18.34
CA GLU A 39 0.90 -1.14 17.52
C GLU A 39 0.07 -1.16 16.23
N VAL A 40 -0.30 -2.34 15.73
CA VAL A 40 -1.18 -2.49 14.56
C VAL A 40 -2.66 -2.40 14.95
N LYS A 41 -2.99 -2.71 16.22
CA LYS A 41 -4.37 -2.62 16.73
C LYS A 41 -4.95 -1.20 16.68
N GLU A 42 -4.08 -0.20 16.72
CA GLU A 42 -4.50 1.21 16.69
C GLU A 42 -4.87 1.70 15.27
N LEU A 43 -4.54 0.91 14.23
CA LEU A 43 -4.78 1.27 12.84
C LEU A 43 -5.99 0.54 12.26
N SER A 44 -6.93 1.30 11.71
CA SER A 44 -7.93 0.75 10.82
C SER A 44 -7.30 0.41 9.46
N PHE A 45 -7.94 -0.50 8.71
CA PHE A 45 -7.53 -0.81 7.35
C PHE A 45 -7.46 0.42 6.42
N THR A 46 -8.37 1.38 6.60
CA THR A 46 -8.35 2.65 5.86
C THR A 46 -7.09 3.46 6.18
N GLN A 47 -6.71 3.54 7.44
CA GLN A 47 -5.50 4.25 7.88
C GLN A 47 -4.23 3.59 7.34
N LEU A 48 -4.14 2.26 7.36
CA LEU A 48 -3.04 1.54 6.74
C LEU A 48 -2.94 1.84 5.23
N ARG A 49 -4.06 1.80 4.50
CA ARG A 49 -4.09 2.14 3.07
C ARG A 49 -3.58 3.55 2.80
N ILE A 50 -3.86 4.49 3.69
CA ILE A 50 -3.40 5.87 3.56
C ILE A 50 -1.91 5.96 3.82
N LEU A 51 -1.36 5.27 4.82
CA LEU A 51 0.09 5.20 5.04
C LEU A 51 0.81 4.60 3.83
N LEU A 52 0.30 3.49 3.29
CA LEU A 52 0.84 2.89 2.07
C LEU A 52 0.75 3.86 0.87
N ALA A 53 -0.35 4.59 0.73
CA ALA A 53 -0.50 5.57 -0.35
C ALA A 53 0.50 6.74 -0.21
N ILE A 54 0.79 7.20 1.01
CA ILE A 54 1.83 8.20 1.29
C ILE A 54 3.21 7.64 0.91
N GLU A 55 3.51 6.41 1.30
CA GLU A 55 4.76 5.72 0.98
C GLU A 55 4.98 5.63 -0.55
N TYR A 56 3.91 5.37 -1.29
CA TYR A 56 3.93 5.33 -2.76
C TYR A 56 3.78 6.71 -3.43
N GLY A 57 4.00 7.80 -2.69
CA GLY A 57 4.12 9.16 -3.24
C GLY A 57 2.81 9.93 -3.40
N LYS A 58 1.68 9.46 -2.83
CA LYS A 58 0.47 10.29 -2.72
C LYS A 58 0.59 11.20 -1.49
N ASP A 59 1.33 12.25 -1.64
CA ASP A 59 1.84 13.12 -0.59
C ASP A 59 0.95 14.34 -0.25
N GLN A 60 -0.25 14.42 -0.82
CA GLN A 60 -1.19 15.53 -0.60
C GLN A 60 -2.55 15.02 -0.15
N VAL A 61 -3.16 15.70 0.83
CA VAL A 61 -4.49 15.34 1.37
C VAL A 61 -5.54 15.25 0.26
N GLY A 62 -5.53 16.18 -0.70
CA GLY A 62 -6.47 16.16 -1.83
C GLY A 62 -6.27 14.97 -2.78
N LYS A 63 -5.02 14.55 -3.02
CA LYS A 63 -4.72 13.34 -3.81
C LYS A 63 -5.18 12.07 -3.08
N LEU A 64 -4.95 12.00 -1.76
CA LEU A 64 -5.39 10.89 -0.91
C LEU A 64 -6.92 10.80 -0.88
N ALA A 65 -7.61 11.92 -0.69
CA ALA A 65 -9.07 11.99 -0.64
C ALA A 65 -9.70 11.46 -1.94
N ARG A 66 -9.21 11.92 -3.09
CA ARG A 66 -9.66 11.44 -4.41
C ARG A 66 -9.43 9.95 -4.58
N SER A 67 -8.22 9.45 -4.26
CA SER A 67 -7.88 8.04 -4.45
C SER A 67 -8.61 7.10 -3.50
N ALA A 68 -9.04 7.57 -2.34
CA ALA A 68 -9.78 6.79 -1.37
C ALA A 68 -11.31 6.97 -1.49
N HIS A 69 -11.78 7.83 -2.42
CA HIS A 69 -13.19 8.23 -2.55
C HIS A 69 -13.79 8.75 -1.25
N VAL A 70 -13.03 9.57 -0.52
CA VAL A 70 -13.40 10.18 0.76
C VAL A 70 -13.43 11.69 0.62
N ALA A 71 -14.36 12.36 1.29
CA ALA A 71 -14.40 13.81 1.34
C ALA A 71 -13.12 14.39 1.97
N GLN A 72 -12.60 15.48 1.41
CA GLN A 72 -11.32 16.06 1.86
C GLN A 72 -11.30 16.41 3.36
N PRO A 73 -12.37 16.94 3.98
CA PRO A 73 -12.39 17.17 5.44
C PRO A 73 -12.26 15.90 6.27
N ALA A 74 -12.86 14.79 5.82
CA ALA A 74 -12.72 13.50 6.49
C ALA A 74 -11.29 12.94 6.32
N MET A 75 -10.70 13.08 5.14
CA MET A 75 -9.31 12.69 4.91
C MET A 75 -8.35 13.50 5.78
N SER A 76 -8.59 14.81 5.96
CA SER A 76 -7.79 15.63 6.86
C SER A 76 -7.79 15.08 8.29
N LYS A 77 -8.95 14.71 8.82
CA LYS A 77 -9.07 14.10 10.17
C LYS A 77 -8.29 12.79 10.28
N ILE A 78 -8.33 11.95 9.24
CA ILE A 78 -7.57 10.69 9.22
C ILE A 78 -6.06 10.99 9.25
N VAL A 79 -5.61 11.94 8.43
CA VAL A 79 -4.19 12.35 8.39
C VAL A 79 -3.76 12.96 9.71
N ASP A 80 -4.58 13.82 10.33
CA ASP A 80 -4.29 14.40 11.65
C ASP A 80 -4.13 13.33 12.72
N HIS A 81 -5.00 12.32 12.69
CA HIS A 81 -4.89 11.18 13.60
C HIS A 81 -3.60 10.36 13.35
N LEU A 82 -3.22 10.11 12.09
CA LEU A 82 -1.97 9.42 11.77
C LEU A 82 -0.74 10.22 12.23
N ILE A 83 -0.83 11.54 12.21
CA ILE A 83 0.22 12.43 12.74
C ILE A 83 0.27 12.35 14.26
N SER A 84 -0.87 12.35 14.94
CA SER A 84 -0.93 12.22 16.41
C SER A 84 -0.39 10.89 16.94
N LEU A 85 -0.44 9.83 16.10
CA LEU A 85 0.16 8.52 16.37
C LEU A 85 1.64 8.43 15.96
N ASP A 86 2.24 9.52 15.50
CA ASP A 86 3.61 9.55 14.98
C ASP A 86 3.87 8.56 13.83
N PHE A 87 2.88 8.35 12.96
CA PHE A 87 3.05 7.51 11.76
C PHE A 87 3.25 8.33 10.48
N ALA A 88 2.78 9.58 10.48
CA ALA A 88 2.95 10.51 9.37
C ALA A 88 3.38 11.89 9.89
N ARG A 89 3.92 12.70 9.00
CA ARG A 89 4.27 14.10 9.30
C ARG A 89 3.99 15.00 8.10
N ARG A 90 3.89 16.31 8.39
CA ARG A 90 3.80 17.36 7.38
C ARG A 90 5.18 17.97 7.18
N ASP A 91 5.67 17.94 5.95
CA ASP A 91 6.90 18.61 5.55
C ASP A 91 6.58 19.75 4.58
N SER A 92 7.45 20.76 4.52
CA SER A 92 7.40 21.76 3.45
C SER A 92 7.77 21.11 2.11
N HIS A 93 7.03 21.46 1.04
CA HIS A 93 7.38 20.95 -0.28
C HIS A 93 8.75 21.51 -0.71
N PRO A 94 9.65 20.69 -1.29
CA PRO A 94 11.03 21.13 -1.58
C PRO A 94 11.13 22.37 -2.48
N THR A 95 10.20 22.51 -3.44
CA THR A 95 10.20 23.60 -4.45
C THR A 95 9.15 24.68 -4.21
N ASP A 96 8.19 24.45 -3.30
CA ASP A 96 7.14 25.42 -2.99
C ASP A 96 6.74 25.35 -1.51
N ARG A 97 7.28 26.23 -0.70
CA ARG A 97 7.04 26.29 0.75
C ARG A 97 5.57 26.55 1.14
N ARG A 98 4.72 26.95 0.18
CA ARG A 98 3.27 27.13 0.40
C ARG A 98 2.52 25.79 0.31
N ARG A 99 3.15 24.76 -0.23
CA ARG A 99 2.56 23.42 -0.35
C ARG A 99 3.07 22.54 0.78
N ILE A 100 2.14 21.85 1.42
CA ILE A 100 2.44 20.85 2.44
C ILE A 100 2.52 19.48 1.77
N LYS A 101 3.60 18.78 2.05
CA LYS A 101 3.83 17.39 1.65
C LYS A 101 3.65 16.49 2.87
N LEU A 102 2.97 15.36 2.68
CA LEU A 102 2.91 14.30 3.67
C LEU A 102 4.04 13.31 3.45
N SER A 103 4.66 12.85 4.52
CA SER A 103 5.64 11.76 4.51
C SER A 103 5.42 10.84 5.70
N LEU A 104 5.92 9.60 5.58
CA LEU A 104 5.97 8.70 6.73
C LEU A 104 7.06 9.15 7.69
N THR A 105 6.81 8.95 8.99
CA THR A 105 7.87 8.94 9.99
C THR A 105 8.62 7.60 9.96
N PRO A 106 9.76 7.44 10.65
CA PRO A 106 10.39 6.13 10.85
C PRO A 106 9.41 5.09 11.43
N ASN A 107 8.54 5.49 12.37
CA ASN A 107 7.52 4.62 12.95
C ASN A 107 6.46 4.21 11.92
N GLY A 108 6.00 5.16 11.09
CA GLY A 108 5.07 4.87 9.98
C GLY A 108 5.66 3.91 8.95
N ALA A 109 6.92 4.11 8.56
CA ALA A 109 7.61 3.21 7.64
C ALA A 109 7.82 1.82 8.25
N ALA A 110 8.15 1.74 9.55
CA ALA A 110 8.30 0.47 10.25
C ALA A 110 6.98 -0.31 10.31
N ILE A 111 5.85 0.36 10.58
CA ILE A 111 4.55 -0.32 10.66
C ILE A 111 4.07 -0.81 9.29
N THR A 112 4.20 -0.01 8.22
CA THR A 112 3.86 -0.45 6.86
C THR A 112 4.74 -1.61 6.39
N GLY A 113 6.04 -1.57 6.71
CA GLY A 113 6.99 -2.65 6.42
C GLY A 113 6.62 -3.96 7.13
N ARG A 114 6.29 -3.90 8.43
CA ARG A 114 5.86 -5.10 9.19
C ARG A 114 4.59 -5.71 8.63
N VAL A 115 3.57 -4.91 8.34
CA VAL A 115 2.31 -5.42 7.79
C VAL A 115 2.54 -6.09 6.43
N ARG A 116 3.36 -5.48 5.56
CA ARG A 116 3.72 -6.08 4.27
C ARG A 116 4.48 -7.40 4.43
N LEU A 117 5.44 -7.43 5.35
CA LEU A 117 6.20 -8.65 5.63
C LEU A 117 5.28 -9.79 6.09
N LYS A 118 4.39 -9.52 7.04
CA LYS A 118 3.41 -10.48 7.53
C LYS A 118 2.48 -11.00 6.44
N ALA A 119 1.96 -10.10 5.61
CA ALA A 119 1.13 -10.49 4.48
C ALA A 119 1.91 -11.36 3.46
N ALA A 120 3.20 -11.04 3.23
CA ALA A 120 4.06 -11.79 2.33
C ALA A 120 4.43 -13.18 2.85
N GLU A 121 4.56 -13.37 4.18
CA GLU A 121 4.89 -14.67 4.81
C GLU A 121 3.95 -15.79 4.36
N ARG A 122 2.69 -15.48 4.06
CA ARG A 122 1.69 -16.46 3.56
C ARG A 122 2.08 -17.14 2.25
N TYR A 123 2.87 -16.45 1.44
CA TYR A 123 3.25 -16.90 0.10
C TYR A 123 4.64 -17.56 0.07
N VAL A 124 5.41 -17.43 1.18
CA VAL A 124 6.80 -17.89 1.24
C VAL A 124 6.93 -19.37 0.97
N ASP A 125 6.09 -20.20 1.58
CA ASP A 125 6.20 -21.66 1.41
C ASP A 125 5.77 -22.11 0.01
N ALA A 126 4.76 -21.47 -0.57
CA ALA A 126 4.38 -21.73 -1.95
C ALA A 126 5.52 -21.34 -2.92
N ILE A 127 6.16 -20.19 -2.69
CA ILE A 127 7.28 -19.73 -3.52
C ILE A 127 8.52 -20.61 -3.34
N LYS A 128 8.81 -21.11 -2.12
CA LYS A 128 9.92 -22.04 -1.87
C LYS A 128 9.80 -23.33 -2.67
N ASN A 129 8.57 -23.80 -2.89
CA ASN A 129 8.29 -25.04 -3.63
C ASN A 129 8.37 -24.88 -5.16
N LEU A 130 8.51 -23.64 -5.67
CA LEU A 130 8.73 -23.41 -7.09
C LEU A 130 10.14 -23.82 -7.51
N SER A 131 10.28 -24.29 -8.76
CA SER A 131 11.59 -24.49 -9.39
C SER A 131 12.35 -23.15 -9.48
N THR A 132 13.68 -23.20 -9.61
CA THR A 132 14.48 -21.99 -9.82
C THR A 132 14.04 -21.24 -11.08
N SER A 133 13.70 -21.99 -12.16
CA SER A 133 13.19 -21.38 -13.40
C SER A 133 11.87 -20.66 -13.19
N ASP A 134 10.93 -21.26 -12.44
CA ASP A 134 9.63 -20.62 -12.24
C ASP A 134 9.71 -19.43 -11.26
N ARG A 135 10.61 -19.48 -10.28
CA ARG A 135 10.93 -18.30 -9.46
C ARG A 135 11.46 -17.13 -10.30
N GLN A 136 12.33 -17.41 -11.29
CA GLN A 136 12.84 -16.38 -12.17
C GLN A 136 11.73 -15.79 -13.04
N LYS A 137 10.88 -16.64 -13.66
CA LYS A 137 9.71 -16.16 -14.43
C LYS A 137 8.77 -15.31 -13.59
N LEU A 138 8.56 -15.68 -12.31
CA LEU A 138 7.74 -14.89 -11.40
C LEU A 138 8.34 -13.51 -11.15
N LEU A 139 9.67 -13.43 -10.90
CA LEU A 139 10.38 -12.16 -10.71
C LEU A 139 10.32 -11.29 -11.96
N ASP A 140 10.54 -11.87 -13.15
CA ASP A 140 10.46 -11.15 -14.41
C ASP A 140 9.04 -10.61 -14.65
N GLY A 141 8.02 -11.41 -14.37
CA GLY A 141 6.62 -10.99 -14.45
C GLY A 141 6.28 -9.84 -13.50
N ILE A 142 6.76 -9.91 -12.25
CA ILE A 142 6.59 -8.83 -11.28
C ILE A 142 7.27 -7.53 -11.75
N ALA A 143 8.46 -7.61 -12.32
CA ALA A 143 9.16 -6.44 -12.86
C ALA A 143 8.36 -5.77 -13.99
N VAL A 144 7.80 -6.56 -14.91
CA VAL A 144 6.94 -6.05 -15.99
C VAL A 144 5.68 -5.38 -15.43
N ILE A 145 5.02 -6.00 -14.43
CA ILE A 145 3.84 -5.42 -13.77
C ILE A 145 4.20 -4.07 -13.14
N PHE A 146 5.34 -3.99 -12.48
CA PHE A 146 5.82 -2.76 -11.86
C PHE A 146 6.02 -1.64 -12.89
N ASP A 147 6.64 -1.95 -14.04
CA ASP A 147 6.84 -1.01 -15.13
C ASP A 147 5.52 -0.49 -15.71
N VAL A 148 4.53 -1.37 -15.90
CA VAL A 148 3.21 -0.97 -16.37
C VAL A 148 2.53 -0.02 -15.39
N ILE A 149 2.55 -0.34 -14.09
CA ILE A 149 1.97 0.51 -13.04
C ILE A 149 2.66 1.88 -12.99
N GLU A 150 4.00 1.92 -13.06
CA GLU A 150 4.76 3.18 -13.03
C GLU A 150 4.52 4.05 -14.28
N LYS A 151 4.38 3.47 -15.46
CA LYS A 151 4.01 4.20 -16.68
C LYS A 151 2.62 4.82 -16.56
N THR A 152 1.62 4.03 -16.20
CA THR A 152 0.24 4.49 -16.01
C THR A 152 0.15 5.60 -14.95
N ARG A 153 0.99 5.52 -13.90
CA ARG A 153 1.05 6.54 -12.85
C ARG A 153 1.60 7.87 -13.35
N LYS A 154 2.60 7.86 -14.23
CA LYS A 154 3.21 9.08 -14.82
C LYS A 154 2.26 9.78 -15.78
N GLU A 155 1.43 9.05 -16.50
CA GLU A 155 0.45 9.59 -17.47
C GLU A 155 -0.75 10.26 -16.77
N ASN A 156 -1.02 9.95 -15.50
CA ASN A 156 -2.15 10.46 -14.72
C ASN A 156 -1.76 11.59 -13.72
N ILE A 157 -0.60 12.21 -13.85
CA ILE A 157 -0.13 13.36 -13.07
C ILE A 157 -0.22 14.63 -13.88
#